data_8d99ef7a7b7e1aab0209005bd53b99f2
#
_entry.id   8d99ef7a7b7e1aab0209005bd53b99f2
#
_cell.length_a   1.000
_cell.length_b   1.000
_cell.length_c   1.000
_cell.angle_alpha   90.00
_cell.angle_beta   90.00
_cell.angle_gamma   90.00
#
_symmetry.space_group_name_H-M   'P 1'
#
loop_
_entity.id
_entity.type
_entity.pdbx_description
1 polymer ?
#
loop_
_entity_poly.entity_id
_entity_poly.type
_entity_poly.pdbx_seq_one_letter_code
_entity_poly.pdbx_strand_id
1 'polypeptide(L)'
;MLEVKDLHAKIGDKEILRGINLTIKDGETHAIMGPNGSGKSTLSAVLVGNPLYEVTSGSATFNGKDLLEMKPEDRAHEGLFLSFQYPVEIPGVSMTNFMRTAINEKRKYEGKEPLSAADFLKLSREKRKIVELDSKLANRSVNEGFS
;
A
#
# COMPACT_ATOMS: atom_id res chain seq x y z
N MET A 1 -6.77 11.80 6.04
CA MET A 1 -8.06 11.19 6.45
C MET A 1 -8.54 10.20 5.39
N LEU A 2 -8.99 9.01 5.78
CA LEU A 2 -9.66 8.01 4.91
C LEU A 2 -11.15 7.96 5.26
N GLU A 3 -12.02 8.05 4.27
CA GLU A 3 -13.46 7.93 4.45
C GLU A 3 -14.03 6.92 3.44
N VAL A 4 -14.80 5.96 3.94
CA VAL A 4 -15.47 4.91 3.16
C VAL A 4 -16.96 4.97 3.51
N LYS A 5 -17.82 5.03 2.51
CA LYS A 5 -19.27 5.13 2.67
C LYS A 5 -19.98 4.08 1.82
N ASP A 6 -20.74 3.25 2.49
CA ASP A 6 -21.61 2.23 1.89
C ASP A 6 -20.89 1.43 0.78
N LEU A 7 -19.64 1.03 1.06
CA LEU A 7 -18.77 0.39 0.07
C LEU A 7 -19.17 -1.08 -0.14
N HIS A 8 -19.51 -1.41 -1.36
CA HIS A 8 -19.81 -2.76 -1.82
C HIS A 8 -18.74 -3.22 -2.80
N ALA A 9 -18.29 -4.47 -2.68
CA ALA A 9 -17.34 -5.05 -3.61
C ALA A 9 -17.51 -6.57 -3.73
N LYS A 10 -17.22 -7.08 -4.91
CA LYS A 10 -17.32 -8.51 -5.26
C LYS A 10 -16.02 -9.05 -5.87
N ILE A 11 -15.89 -10.36 -5.86
CA ILE A 11 -14.92 -11.13 -6.65
C ILE A 11 -15.68 -12.15 -7.49
N GLY A 12 -15.57 -12.06 -8.82
CA GLY A 12 -16.46 -12.80 -9.71
C GLY A 12 -17.94 -12.47 -9.40
N ASP A 13 -18.75 -13.47 -9.15
CA ASP A 13 -20.17 -13.29 -8.82
C ASP A 13 -20.45 -13.17 -7.31
N LYS A 14 -19.41 -13.27 -6.48
CA LYS A 14 -19.58 -13.29 -5.02
C LYS A 14 -19.35 -11.93 -4.42
N GLU A 15 -20.39 -11.31 -3.84
CA GLU A 15 -20.29 -10.11 -3.04
C GLU A 15 -19.59 -10.39 -1.69
N ILE A 16 -18.55 -9.65 -1.38
CA ILE A 16 -17.76 -9.78 -0.15
C ILE A 16 -17.97 -8.58 0.78
N LEU A 17 -17.84 -7.36 0.25
CA LEU A 17 -18.15 -6.14 1.02
C LEU A 17 -19.59 -5.75 0.77
N ARG A 18 -20.32 -5.50 1.85
CA ARG A 18 -21.77 -5.29 1.84
C ARG A 18 -22.14 -4.04 2.62
N GLY A 19 -21.80 -2.87 2.08
CA GLY A 19 -22.11 -1.59 2.69
C GLY A 19 -21.18 -1.21 3.84
N ILE A 20 -19.86 -1.25 3.62
CA ILE A 20 -18.87 -0.89 4.64
C ILE A 20 -18.84 0.62 4.82
N ASN A 21 -18.92 1.05 6.09
CA ASN A 21 -18.74 2.45 6.49
C ASN A 21 -17.55 2.53 7.45
N LEU A 22 -16.56 3.38 7.14
CA LEU A 22 -15.36 3.55 7.94
C LEU A 22 -14.81 4.97 7.74
N THR A 23 -14.52 5.64 8.83
CA THR A 23 -13.81 6.94 8.81
C THR A 23 -12.60 6.86 9.71
N ILE A 24 -11.41 7.11 9.16
CA ILE A 24 -10.14 7.15 9.90
C ILE A 24 -9.55 8.56 9.74
N LYS A 25 -9.46 9.27 10.84
CA LYS A 25 -8.85 10.61 10.87
C LYS A 25 -7.33 10.49 10.98
N ASP A 26 -6.65 11.60 10.71
CA ASP A 26 -5.19 11.65 10.82
C ASP A 26 -4.77 11.39 12.28
N GLY A 27 -3.75 10.54 12.46
CA GLY A 27 -3.26 10.11 13.76
C GLY A 27 -4.06 9.02 14.46
N GLU A 28 -5.18 8.57 13.90
CA GLU A 28 -5.97 7.47 14.47
C GLU A 28 -5.43 6.10 14.05
N THR A 29 -5.56 5.12 14.93
CA THR A 29 -5.33 3.71 14.65
C THR A 29 -6.63 2.95 14.82
N HIS A 30 -7.09 2.27 13.76
CA HIS A 30 -8.30 1.46 13.77
C HIS A 30 -7.97 -0.01 13.62
N ALA A 31 -8.49 -0.86 14.52
CA ALA A 31 -8.42 -2.30 14.44
C ALA A 31 -9.71 -2.86 13.83
N ILE A 32 -9.59 -3.54 12.68
CA ILE A 32 -10.74 -4.19 12.01
C ILE A 32 -10.73 -5.66 12.40
N MET A 33 -11.75 -6.08 13.15
CA MET A 33 -11.89 -7.44 13.66
C MET A 33 -13.14 -8.12 13.07
N GLY A 34 -13.10 -9.45 13.05
CA GLY A 34 -14.21 -10.27 12.57
C GLY A 34 -13.76 -11.70 12.24
N PRO A 35 -14.69 -12.62 12.03
CA PRO A 35 -14.39 -14.01 11.68
C PRO A 35 -13.70 -14.13 10.32
N ASN A 36 -13.14 -15.30 10.04
CA ASN A 36 -12.57 -15.59 8.74
C ASN A 36 -13.66 -15.50 7.66
N GLY A 37 -13.30 -14.91 6.53
CA GLY A 37 -14.24 -14.69 5.42
C GLY A 37 -15.16 -13.47 5.56
N SER A 38 -15.02 -12.66 6.64
CA SER A 38 -15.86 -11.45 6.83
C SER A 38 -15.46 -10.24 5.96
N GLY A 39 -14.43 -10.37 5.11
CA GLY A 39 -14.03 -9.29 4.19
C GLY A 39 -12.92 -8.37 4.69
N LYS A 40 -12.28 -8.62 5.84
CA LYS A 40 -11.20 -7.76 6.38
C LYS A 40 -10.07 -7.50 5.38
N SER A 41 -9.49 -8.57 4.85
CA SER A 41 -8.41 -8.47 3.85
C SER A 41 -8.93 -7.96 2.50
N THR A 42 -10.19 -8.23 2.18
CA THR A 42 -10.84 -7.70 0.98
C THR A 42 -10.96 -6.18 1.03
N LEU A 43 -11.33 -5.61 2.18
CA LEU A 43 -11.40 -4.16 2.33
C LEU A 43 -10.03 -3.51 2.05
N SER A 44 -8.97 -4.04 2.64
CA SER A 44 -7.61 -3.54 2.39
C SER A 44 -7.21 -3.66 0.91
N ALA A 45 -7.51 -4.80 0.28
CA ALA A 45 -7.21 -5.05 -1.13
C ALA A 45 -7.99 -4.10 -2.07
N VAL A 46 -9.26 -3.86 -1.80
CA VAL A 46 -10.11 -2.91 -2.56
C VAL A 46 -9.57 -1.49 -2.43
N LEU A 47 -9.22 -1.07 -1.22
CA LEU A 47 -8.71 0.29 -0.99
C LEU A 47 -7.39 0.57 -1.72
N VAL A 48 -6.50 -0.42 -1.84
CA VAL A 48 -5.26 -0.26 -2.63
C VAL A 48 -5.43 -0.50 -4.12
N GLY A 49 -6.65 -0.84 -4.57
CA GLY A 49 -6.95 -0.98 -5.99
C GLY A 49 -6.57 -2.32 -6.60
N ASN A 50 -6.63 -3.41 -5.83
CA ASN A 50 -6.40 -4.75 -6.37
C ASN A 50 -7.45 -5.11 -7.44
N PRO A 51 -7.04 -5.37 -8.70
CA PRO A 51 -7.95 -5.55 -9.82
C PRO A 51 -8.79 -6.84 -9.77
N LEU A 52 -8.52 -7.74 -8.82
CA LEU A 52 -9.34 -8.93 -8.60
C LEU A 52 -10.73 -8.61 -8.03
N TYR A 53 -10.88 -7.43 -7.44
CA TYR A 53 -12.14 -6.99 -6.81
C TYR A 53 -12.79 -5.88 -7.63
N GLU A 54 -14.08 -6.03 -7.85
CA GLU A 54 -14.93 -5.03 -8.50
C GLU A 54 -15.76 -4.29 -7.46
N VAL A 55 -15.62 -2.98 -7.39
CA VAL A 55 -16.51 -2.13 -6.58
C VAL A 55 -17.82 -1.97 -7.31
N THR A 56 -18.93 -2.33 -6.66
CA THR A 56 -20.26 -2.30 -7.25
C THR A 56 -21.07 -1.07 -6.85
N SER A 57 -20.82 -0.53 -5.65
CA SER A 57 -21.44 0.72 -5.17
C SER A 57 -20.68 1.29 -3.98
N GLY A 58 -21.07 2.50 -3.57
CA GLY A 58 -20.46 3.24 -2.47
C GLY A 58 -19.32 4.14 -2.91
N SER A 59 -18.59 4.68 -1.95
CA SER A 59 -17.47 5.58 -2.20
C SER A 59 -16.31 5.35 -1.22
N ALA A 60 -15.11 5.70 -1.65
CA ALA A 60 -13.91 5.73 -0.82
C ALA A 60 -13.06 6.94 -1.19
N THR A 61 -12.75 7.79 -0.21
CA THR A 61 -11.89 8.96 -0.41
C THR A 61 -10.68 8.92 0.51
N PHE A 62 -9.56 9.39 0.03
CA PHE A 62 -8.33 9.56 0.80
C PHE A 62 -7.80 10.97 0.63
N ASN A 63 -7.67 11.70 1.74
CA ASN A 63 -7.28 13.12 1.75
C ASN A 63 -8.12 13.98 0.80
N GLY A 64 -9.44 13.69 0.72
CA GLY A 64 -10.39 14.41 -0.12
C GLY A 64 -10.38 14.00 -1.61
N LYS A 65 -9.53 13.05 -2.02
CA LYS A 65 -9.46 12.53 -3.38
C LYS A 65 -10.22 11.21 -3.49
N ASP A 66 -10.92 10.99 -4.59
CA ASP A 66 -11.65 9.77 -4.86
C ASP A 66 -10.69 8.62 -5.16
N LEU A 67 -10.60 7.63 -4.25
CA LEU A 67 -9.74 6.46 -4.43
C LEU A 67 -10.21 5.56 -5.56
N LEU A 68 -11.51 5.47 -5.79
CA LEU A 68 -12.06 4.50 -6.74
C LEU A 68 -11.72 4.87 -8.19
N GLU A 69 -11.55 6.17 -8.47
CA GLU A 69 -11.12 6.69 -9.77
C GLU A 69 -9.60 6.63 -9.98
N MET A 70 -8.82 6.36 -8.92
CA MET A 70 -7.36 6.30 -9.00
C MET A 70 -6.87 4.91 -9.37
N LYS A 71 -5.81 4.86 -10.19
CA LYS A 71 -5.02 3.65 -10.39
C LYS A 71 -4.26 3.26 -9.12
N PRO A 72 -3.90 1.98 -8.94
CA PRO A 72 -3.17 1.53 -7.75
C PRO A 72 -1.87 2.31 -7.48
N GLU A 73 -1.12 2.64 -8.54
CA GLU A 73 0.12 3.43 -8.44
C GLU A 73 -0.14 4.85 -7.94
N ASP A 74 -1.24 5.47 -8.36
CA ASP A 74 -1.59 6.83 -7.92
C ASP A 74 -2.01 6.83 -6.44
N ARG A 75 -2.74 5.80 -6.00
CA ARG A 75 -3.08 5.61 -4.56
C ARG A 75 -1.82 5.49 -3.70
N ALA A 76 -0.82 4.76 -4.19
CA ALA A 76 0.46 4.61 -3.51
C ALA A 76 1.24 5.95 -3.48
N HIS A 77 1.22 6.73 -4.55
CA HIS A 77 1.82 8.06 -4.60
C HIS A 77 1.17 9.03 -3.60
N GLU A 78 -0.15 8.95 -3.42
CA GLU A 78 -0.87 9.74 -2.40
C GLU A 78 -0.53 9.32 -0.96
N GLY A 79 0.15 8.19 -0.77
CA GLY A 79 0.63 7.71 0.52
C GLY A 79 -0.16 6.55 1.12
N LEU A 80 -1.10 5.96 0.37
CA LEU A 80 -1.77 4.75 0.80
C LEU A 80 -0.82 3.56 0.66
N PHE A 81 -0.54 2.87 1.78
CA PHE A 81 0.40 1.75 1.82
C PHE A 81 -0.26 0.50 2.41
N LEU A 82 -0.03 -0.64 1.80
CA LEU A 82 -0.46 -1.95 2.30
C LEU A 82 0.74 -2.80 2.69
N SER A 83 0.77 -3.27 3.95
CA SER A 83 1.65 -4.34 4.36
C SER A 83 0.99 -5.69 4.01
N PHE A 84 1.55 -6.40 3.05
CA PHE A 84 1.01 -7.67 2.60
C PHE A 84 1.14 -8.74 3.67
N GLN A 85 0.15 -9.60 3.79
CA GLN A 85 0.16 -10.74 4.72
C GLN A 85 1.27 -11.74 4.38
N TYR A 86 1.49 -11.97 3.10
CA TYR A 86 2.59 -12.79 2.59
C TYR A 86 3.51 -11.92 1.74
N PRO A 87 4.82 -11.86 2.05
CA PRO A 87 5.78 -11.12 1.25
C PRO A 87 5.91 -11.74 -0.15
N VAL A 88 5.69 -10.94 -1.18
CA VAL A 88 5.86 -11.37 -2.57
C VAL A 88 7.31 -11.18 -2.97
N GLU A 89 7.96 -12.25 -3.42
CA GLU A 89 9.32 -12.19 -3.94
C GLU A 89 9.37 -11.56 -5.34
N ILE A 90 10.37 -10.72 -5.57
CA ILE A 90 10.67 -10.16 -6.89
C ILE A 90 12.09 -10.59 -7.26
N PRO A 91 12.24 -11.77 -7.93
CA PRO A 91 13.54 -12.30 -8.27
C PRO A 91 14.34 -11.34 -9.15
N GLY A 92 15.63 -11.19 -8.84
CA GLY A 92 16.53 -10.34 -9.61
C GLY A 92 16.43 -8.83 -9.36
N VAL A 93 15.47 -8.38 -8.55
CA VAL A 93 15.33 -6.97 -8.16
C VAL A 93 15.80 -6.80 -6.72
N SER A 94 16.95 -6.16 -6.51
CA SER A 94 17.44 -5.92 -5.16
C SER A 94 16.53 -4.97 -4.39
N MET A 95 16.43 -5.16 -3.07
CA MET A 95 15.69 -4.26 -2.17
C MET A 95 16.12 -2.80 -2.33
N THR A 96 17.42 -2.56 -2.48
CA THR A 96 17.98 -1.22 -2.70
C THR A 96 17.44 -0.57 -3.98
N ASN A 97 17.43 -1.29 -5.11
CA ASN A 97 16.91 -0.78 -6.37
C ASN A 97 15.41 -0.56 -6.31
N PHE A 98 14.67 -1.52 -5.75
CA PHE A 98 13.22 -1.41 -5.57
C PHE A 98 12.85 -0.15 -4.77
N MET A 99 13.45 0.04 -3.60
CA MET A 99 13.16 1.18 -2.73
C MET A 99 13.58 2.52 -3.36
N ARG A 100 14.73 2.56 -4.05
CA ARG A 100 15.17 3.77 -4.74
C ARG A 100 14.21 4.17 -5.85
N THR A 101 13.77 3.21 -6.64
CA THR A 101 12.80 3.46 -7.73
C THR A 101 11.47 3.95 -7.15
N ALA A 102 10.92 3.28 -6.14
CA ALA A 102 9.67 3.67 -5.51
C ALA A 102 9.71 5.08 -4.92
N ILE A 103 10.79 5.43 -4.20
CA ILE A 103 10.96 6.78 -3.63
C ILE A 103 11.08 7.83 -4.73
N ASN A 104 11.82 7.57 -5.79
CA ASN A 104 12.03 8.52 -6.87
C ASN A 104 10.75 8.72 -7.71
N GLU A 105 9.96 7.69 -7.94
CA GLU A 105 8.65 7.83 -8.59
C GLU A 105 7.68 8.65 -7.74
N LYS A 106 7.64 8.44 -6.42
CA LYS A 106 6.85 9.28 -5.51
C LYS A 106 7.32 10.74 -5.55
N ARG A 107 8.64 11.00 -5.49
CA ARG A 107 9.19 12.36 -5.56
C ARG A 107 8.84 13.05 -6.87
N LYS A 108 8.92 12.34 -7.99
CA LYS A 108 8.51 12.81 -9.31
C LYS A 108 7.02 13.18 -9.34
N TYR A 109 6.16 12.35 -8.78
CA TYR A 109 4.74 12.64 -8.63
C TYR A 109 4.49 13.92 -7.82
N GLU A 110 5.28 14.15 -6.77
CA GLU A 110 5.25 15.35 -5.94
C GLU A 110 5.95 16.57 -6.58
N GLY A 111 6.44 16.47 -7.82
CA GLY A 111 7.19 17.55 -8.50
C GLY A 111 8.59 17.80 -7.92
N LYS A 112 9.17 16.83 -7.21
CA LYS A 112 10.50 16.93 -6.59
C LYS A 112 11.55 16.22 -7.45
N GLU A 113 12.78 16.74 -7.43
CA GLU A 113 13.92 16.08 -8.08
C GLU A 113 14.20 14.70 -7.49
N PRO A 114 14.58 13.70 -8.32
CA PRO A 114 14.99 12.39 -7.83
C PRO A 114 16.19 12.47 -6.88
N LEU A 115 16.23 11.58 -5.91
CA LEU A 115 17.42 11.45 -5.04
C LEU A 115 18.60 10.92 -5.83
N SER A 116 19.77 11.52 -5.62
CA SER A 116 21.03 10.94 -6.08
C SER A 116 21.27 9.57 -5.42
N ALA A 117 22.15 8.76 -5.98
CA ALA A 117 22.52 7.48 -5.38
C ALA A 117 23.09 7.66 -3.95
N ALA A 118 23.89 8.72 -3.74
CA ALA A 118 24.50 9.01 -2.44
C ALA A 118 23.45 9.43 -1.40
N ASP A 119 22.52 10.32 -1.77
CA ASP A 119 21.46 10.78 -0.87
C ASP A 119 20.50 9.64 -0.53
N PHE A 120 20.16 8.80 -1.51
CA PHE A 120 19.35 7.62 -1.26
C PHE A 120 20.04 6.66 -0.27
N LEU A 121 21.35 6.38 -0.45
CA LEU A 121 22.08 5.50 0.46
C LEU A 121 22.14 6.06 1.89
N LYS A 122 22.29 7.38 2.04
CA LYS A 122 22.25 8.06 3.35
C LYS A 122 20.88 7.87 4.00
N LEU A 123 19.81 8.21 3.28
CA LEU A 123 18.42 8.04 3.75
C LEU A 123 18.13 6.57 4.12
N SER A 124 18.53 5.63 3.26
CA SER A 124 18.33 4.21 3.49
C SER A 124 19.02 3.72 4.77
N ARG A 125 20.25 4.19 5.05
CA ARG A 125 20.98 3.84 6.29
C ARG A 125 20.26 4.36 7.52
N GLU A 126 19.75 5.58 7.49
CA GLU A 126 18.99 6.19 8.59
C GLU A 126 17.70 5.40 8.86
N LYS A 127 16.93 5.10 7.82
CA LYS A 127 15.65 4.39 7.95
C LYS A 127 15.82 2.93 8.39
N ARG A 128 16.84 2.23 7.90
CA ARG A 128 17.14 0.87 8.32
C ARG A 128 17.48 0.75 9.81
N LYS A 129 18.15 1.75 10.38
CA LYS A 129 18.41 1.79 11.83
C LYS A 129 17.12 1.86 12.65
N ILE A 130 16.11 2.61 12.17
CA ILE A 130 14.83 2.73 12.85
C ILE A 130 14.08 1.40 12.91
N VAL A 131 14.14 0.60 11.83
CA VAL A 131 13.46 -0.69 11.72
C VAL A 131 14.37 -1.88 12.02
N GLU A 132 15.58 -1.63 12.53
CA GLU A 132 16.59 -2.64 12.89
C GLU A 132 16.91 -3.64 11.75
N LEU A 133 16.84 -3.18 10.48
CA LEU A 133 17.08 -4.00 9.31
C LEU A 133 18.59 -4.17 9.05
N ASP A 134 19.07 -5.43 9.06
CA ASP A 134 20.45 -5.75 8.75
C ASP A 134 20.85 -5.27 7.34
N SER A 135 22.04 -4.68 7.24
CA SER A 135 22.59 -4.22 5.97
C SER A 135 22.75 -5.32 4.92
N LYS A 136 22.96 -6.57 5.35
CA LYS A 136 23.05 -7.73 4.45
C LYS A 136 21.75 -7.99 3.69
N LEU A 137 20.59 -7.66 4.27
CA LEU A 137 19.30 -7.84 3.63
C LEU A 137 19.00 -6.79 2.56
N ALA A 138 19.64 -5.62 2.62
CA ALA A 138 19.40 -4.53 1.67
C ALA A 138 19.85 -4.84 0.23
N ASN A 139 20.77 -5.78 0.05
CA ASN A 139 21.31 -6.16 -1.26
C ASN A 139 20.72 -7.46 -1.83
N ARG A 140 19.85 -8.13 -1.08
CA ARG A 140 19.12 -9.30 -1.57
C ARG A 140 17.97 -8.87 -2.49
N SER A 141 17.46 -9.82 -3.28
CA SER A 141 16.21 -9.63 -4.00
C SER A 141 15.08 -9.32 -3.03
N VAL A 142 14.08 -8.57 -3.50
CA VAL A 142 12.92 -8.19 -2.67
C VAL A 142 12.27 -9.45 -2.11
N ASN A 143 12.16 -9.50 -0.79
CA ASN A 143 11.56 -10.58 -0.01
C ASN A 143 12.20 -11.98 -0.16
N GLU A 144 13.35 -12.10 -0.82
CA GLU A 144 14.08 -13.36 -0.91
C GLU A 144 14.46 -13.89 0.49
N GLY A 145 14.01 -15.10 0.80
CA GLY A 145 14.30 -15.77 2.06
C GLY A 145 13.45 -15.31 3.26
N PHE A 146 12.34 -14.62 3.03
CA PHE A 146 11.33 -14.28 4.05
C PHE A 146 10.11 -15.22 4.04
N SER A 147 10.17 -16.29 3.31
CA SER A 147 9.10 -17.31 3.25
C SER A 147 9.23 -18.33 4.38
#